data_55d1b87b85744210f15f3a137dbab650
#
_entry.id   55d1b87b85744210f15f3a137dbab650
#
_cell.length_a   1.000
_cell.length_b   1.000
_cell.length_c   1.000
_cell.angle_alpha   90.00
_cell.angle_beta   90.00
_cell.angle_gamma   90.00
#
_symmetry.space_group_name_H-M   'P 1'
#
loop_
_entity.id
_entity.type
_entity.pdbx_description
1 polymer ?
#
loop_
_entity_poly.entity_id
_entity_poly.type
_entity_poly.pdbx_seq_one_letter_code
_entity_poly.pdbx_strand_id
1 'polypeptide(L)'
;MQRFRYYSKSKYNERIQKYMARFTNQAQLRYGNEITNSNIAVGEITEVLSATKTAVRDTYGQNENVTYVISIVNSGTTAFNGITVTDNLGEYLFNTRELTPLTYIPGTVKYYANGILQATPAVTAGPPLTITGITVPAGGNVTLTYEAE
;
A
#
# COMPACT_ATOMS: atom_id res chain seq x y z
N MET A 1 -34.01 29.10 16.51
CA MET A 1 -34.25 27.67 16.71
C MET A 1 -33.83 26.92 15.44
N GLN A 2 -32.58 26.47 15.34
CA GLN A 2 -32.07 25.78 14.15
C GLN A 2 -32.31 24.27 14.34
N ARG A 3 -33.10 23.70 13.43
CA ARG A 3 -33.33 22.24 13.35
C ARG A 3 -32.13 21.58 12.68
N PHE A 4 -31.36 20.81 13.46
CA PHE A 4 -30.41 19.87 12.91
C PHE A 4 -31.16 18.72 12.22
N ARG A 5 -31.04 18.62 10.90
CA ARG A 5 -31.47 17.42 10.16
C ARG A 5 -30.41 16.36 10.31
N TYR A 6 -30.74 15.30 11.02
CA TYR A 6 -29.99 14.05 10.94
C TYR A 6 -30.13 13.46 9.54
N TYR A 7 -29.08 13.47 8.76
CA TYR A 7 -29.01 12.64 7.57
C TYR A 7 -28.68 11.22 7.99
N SER A 8 -29.65 10.32 7.89
CA SER A 8 -29.49 8.88 7.92
C SER A 8 -28.37 8.49 6.94
N LYS A 9 -27.30 7.88 7.45
CA LYS A 9 -26.29 7.21 6.60
C LYS A 9 -26.99 6.05 5.89
N SER A 10 -27.48 6.31 4.70
CA SER A 10 -27.79 5.29 3.71
C SER A 10 -26.52 4.45 3.55
N LYS A 11 -26.69 3.12 3.60
CA LYS A 11 -25.65 2.13 3.29
C LYS A 11 -25.22 2.31 1.84
N TYR A 12 -24.31 3.23 1.59
CA TYR A 12 -23.51 3.20 0.37
C TYR A 12 -22.62 1.97 0.49
N ASN A 13 -22.93 0.95 -0.29
CA ASN A 13 -21.97 0.00 -0.77
C ASN A 13 -20.80 0.83 -1.32
N GLU A 14 -19.80 1.09 -0.53
CA GLU A 14 -18.51 1.53 -1.00
C GLU A 14 -17.94 0.36 -1.82
N ARG A 15 -18.35 0.27 -3.06
CA ARG A 15 -17.49 -0.25 -4.10
C ARG A 15 -16.24 0.61 -3.98
N ILE A 16 -15.19 0.03 -3.42
CA ILE A 16 -13.84 0.55 -3.51
C ILE A 16 -13.66 0.89 -4.98
N GLN A 17 -13.77 2.16 -5.33
CA GLN A 17 -13.41 2.62 -6.67
C GLN A 17 -11.91 2.45 -6.75
N LYS A 18 -11.52 1.32 -7.31
CA LYS A 18 -10.16 1.04 -7.71
C LYS A 18 -9.78 2.20 -8.61
N TYR A 19 -8.88 3.08 -8.15
CA TYR A 19 -8.43 4.20 -8.95
C TYR A 19 -7.77 3.64 -10.20
N MET A 20 -8.51 3.71 -11.32
CA MET A 20 -8.00 3.33 -12.62
C MET A 20 -7.36 4.57 -13.24
N ALA A 21 -6.06 4.53 -13.44
CA ALA A 21 -5.42 5.53 -14.29
C ALA A 21 -5.92 5.32 -15.72
N ARG A 22 -6.49 6.36 -16.32
CA ARG A 22 -6.94 6.36 -17.71
C ARG A 22 -5.91 7.09 -18.57
N PHE A 23 -5.61 6.53 -19.71
CA PHE A 23 -4.85 7.22 -20.75
C PHE A 23 -5.63 7.27 -22.04
N THR A 24 -5.42 8.31 -22.83
CA THR A 24 -6.03 8.50 -24.13
C THR A 24 -4.97 8.60 -25.19
N ASN A 25 -5.25 8.05 -26.35
CA ASN A 25 -4.39 8.13 -27.52
C ASN A 25 -5.22 8.48 -28.75
N GLN A 26 -4.70 9.43 -29.55
CA GLN A 26 -5.36 9.88 -30.77
C GLN A 26 -4.29 10.06 -31.87
N ALA A 27 -4.59 9.58 -33.05
CA ALA A 27 -3.77 9.81 -34.24
C ALA A 27 -4.25 11.04 -35.01
N GLN A 28 -3.33 11.76 -35.64
CA GLN A 28 -3.64 12.86 -36.53
C GLN A 28 -3.16 12.55 -37.95
N LEU A 29 -4.04 12.71 -38.93
CA LEU A 29 -3.72 12.61 -40.34
C LEU A 29 -3.58 14.01 -40.94
N ARG A 30 -2.52 14.23 -41.67
CA ARG A 30 -2.30 15.47 -42.43
C ARG A 30 -2.18 15.16 -43.90
N TYR A 31 -2.92 15.90 -44.73
CA TYR A 31 -2.83 15.84 -46.15
C TYR A 31 -2.92 17.27 -46.75
N GLY A 32 -1.89 17.77 -47.30
CA GLY A 32 -1.82 19.19 -47.71
C GLY A 32 -2.05 20.13 -46.53
N ASN A 33 -3.03 20.99 -46.61
CA ASN A 33 -3.46 21.90 -45.55
C ASN A 33 -4.56 21.34 -44.66
N GLU A 34 -5.05 20.13 -44.92
CA GLU A 34 -6.10 19.51 -44.16
C GLU A 34 -5.57 18.65 -43.02
N ILE A 35 -6.24 18.69 -41.91
CA ILE A 35 -5.94 17.91 -40.71
C ILE A 35 -7.22 17.17 -40.28
N THR A 36 -7.12 15.86 -40.13
CA THR A 36 -8.15 15.01 -39.60
C THR A 36 -7.64 14.21 -38.43
N ASN A 37 -8.41 14.16 -37.36
CA ASN A 37 -8.08 13.37 -36.18
C ASN A 37 -8.83 12.04 -36.21
N SER A 38 -8.19 10.98 -35.73
CA SER A 38 -8.88 9.72 -35.47
C SER A 38 -9.85 9.84 -34.29
N ASN A 39 -10.63 8.80 -34.04
CA ASN A 39 -11.26 8.61 -32.74
C ASN A 39 -10.20 8.59 -31.61
N ILE A 40 -10.64 8.85 -30.41
CA ILE A 40 -9.81 8.70 -29.20
C ILE A 40 -9.89 7.26 -28.73
N ALA A 41 -8.75 6.58 -28.64
CA ALA A 41 -8.62 5.29 -27.97
C ALA A 41 -8.40 5.54 -26.47
N VAL A 42 -9.13 4.79 -25.63
CA VAL A 42 -9.03 4.90 -24.16
C VAL A 42 -8.50 3.59 -23.61
N GLY A 43 -7.47 3.67 -22.78
CA GLY A 43 -6.97 2.55 -22.00
C GLY A 43 -7.12 2.83 -20.50
N GLU A 44 -7.28 1.78 -19.72
CA GLU A 44 -7.39 1.85 -18.27
C GLU A 44 -6.30 0.97 -17.64
N ILE A 45 -5.60 1.51 -16.66
CA ILE A 45 -4.62 0.76 -15.86
C ILE A 45 -5.31 0.37 -14.57
N THR A 46 -5.50 -0.93 -14.36
CA THR A 46 -6.09 -1.44 -13.15
C THR A 46 -4.99 -1.64 -12.10
N GLU A 47 -5.20 -1.05 -10.93
CA GLU A 47 -4.34 -1.32 -9.78
C GLU A 47 -4.57 -2.75 -9.28
N VAL A 48 -3.55 -3.59 -9.32
CA VAL A 48 -3.65 -5.01 -8.94
C VAL A 48 -2.91 -5.34 -7.65
N LEU A 49 -2.10 -4.41 -7.15
CA LEU A 49 -1.33 -4.56 -5.92
C LEU A 49 -1.96 -3.68 -4.83
N SER A 50 -2.22 -4.28 -3.67
CA SER A 50 -2.73 -3.57 -2.50
C SER A 50 -2.01 -4.01 -1.24
N ALA A 51 -1.93 -3.14 -0.24
CA ALA A 51 -1.32 -3.43 1.04
C ALA A 51 -2.17 -2.89 2.20
N THR A 52 -2.18 -3.64 3.30
CA THR A 52 -2.76 -3.22 4.58
C THR A 52 -1.76 -3.47 5.70
N LYS A 53 -1.79 -2.63 6.74
CA LYS A 53 -1.00 -2.78 7.95
C LYS A 53 -1.92 -2.76 9.17
N THR A 54 -1.72 -3.71 10.07
CA THR A 54 -2.45 -3.81 11.34
C THR A 54 -1.49 -4.08 12.50
N ALA A 55 -1.83 -3.59 13.69
CA ALA A 55 -1.23 -4.04 14.93
C ALA A 55 -2.03 -5.23 15.47
N VAL A 56 -1.37 -6.16 16.15
CA VAL A 56 -2.03 -7.37 16.70
C VAL A 56 -2.98 -7.01 17.84
N ARG A 57 -2.72 -5.91 18.56
CA ARG A 57 -3.59 -5.39 19.63
C ARG A 57 -3.85 -3.90 19.40
N ASP A 58 -4.94 -3.41 19.95
CA ASP A 58 -5.33 -1.98 19.87
C ASP A 58 -4.72 -1.12 20.98
N THR A 59 -4.29 -1.74 22.08
CA THR A 59 -3.73 -1.05 23.25
C THR A 59 -2.45 -1.71 23.71
N TYR A 60 -1.50 -0.87 24.11
CA TYR A 60 -0.17 -1.29 24.57
C TYR A 60 0.20 -0.48 25.83
N GLY A 61 0.88 -1.12 26.78
CA GLY A 61 1.52 -0.45 27.90
C GLY A 61 2.82 0.23 27.46
N GLN A 62 3.35 1.07 28.34
CA GLN A 62 4.65 1.69 28.11
C GLN A 62 5.74 0.60 28.07
N ASN A 63 6.64 0.68 27.09
CA ASN A 63 7.72 -0.28 26.82
C ASN A 63 7.23 -1.71 26.52
N GLU A 64 6.03 -1.87 26.00
CA GLU A 64 5.57 -3.14 25.45
C GLU A 64 5.89 -3.28 23.96
N ASN A 65 6.19 -4.51 23.55
CA ASN A 65 6.38 -4.82 22.14
C ASN A 65 5.06 -4.75 21.37
N VAL A 66 5.11 -4.11 20.22
CA VAL A 66 4.02 -4.03 19.26
C VAL A 66 4.35 -4.95 18.09
N THR A 67 3.52 -5.94 17.82
CA THR A 67 3.64 -6.76 16.62
C THR A 67 2.78 -6.18 15.51
N TYR A 68 3.41 -5.88 14.38
CA TYR A 68 2.75 -5.42 13.17
C TYR A 68 2.64 -6.54 12.13
N VAL A 69 1.53 -6.52 11.41
CA VAL A 69 1.27 -7.41 10.27
C VAL A 69 1.01 -6.55 9.06
N ILE A 70 1.79 -6.75 8.00
CA ILE A 70 1.58 -6.15 6.68
C ILE A 70 1.12 -7.25 5.74
N SER A 71 -0.07 -7.09 5.15
CA SER A 71 -0.61 -7.99 4.14
C SER A 71 -0.56 -7.29 2.79
N ILE A 72 0.06 -7.94 1.80
CA ILE A 72 0.16 -7.45 0.42
C ILE A 72 -0.54 -8.45 -0.49
N VAL A 73 -1.48 -8.00 -1.29
CA VAL A 73 -2.26 -8.83 -2.20
C VAL A 73 -2.00 -8.38 -3.64
N ASN A 74 -1.70 -9.35 -4.49
CA ASN A 74 -1.58 -9.18 -5.93
C ASN A 74 -2.74 -9.90 -6.63
N SER A 75 -3.70 -9.16 -7.14
CA SER A 75 -4.84 -9.70 -7.91
C SER A 75 -4.55 -9.83 -9.41
N GLY A 76 -3.35 -9.49 -9.84
CA GLY A 76 -2.90 -9.58 -11.23
C GLY A 76 -2.35 -10.95 -11.60
N THR A 77 -2.06 -11.13 -12.88
CA THR A 77 -1.55 -12.37 -13.46
C THR A 77 -0.02 -12.43 -13.56
N THR A 78 0.66 -11.38 -13.11
CA THR A 78 2.13 -11.29 -13.13
C THR A 78 2.65 -11.07 -11.72
N ALA A 79 3.74 -11.75 -11.36
CA ALA A 79 4.39 -11.55 -10.06
C ALA A 79 5.11 -10.19 -10.00
N PHE A 80 5.12 -9.58 -8.82
CA PHE A 80 5.94 -8.41 -8.53
C PHE A 80 7.18 -8.82 -7.76
N ASN A 81 8.34 -8.53 -8.32
CA ASN A 81 9.63 -8.87 -7.72
C ASN A 81 10.36 -7.61 -7.25
N GLY A 82 11.18 -7.76 -6.21
CA GLY A 82 12.03 -6.66 -5.72
C GLY A 82 11.27 -5.53 -5.05
N ILE A 83 10.10 -5.81 -4.48
CA ILE A 83 9.33 -4.81 -3.73
C ILE A 83 10.09 -4.42 -2.48
N THR A 84 10.06 -3.12 -2.19
CA THR A 84 10.54 -2.52 -0.96
C THR A 84 9.36 -2.05 -0.12
N VAL A 85 9.34 -2.45 1.14
CA VAL A 85 8.37 -1.98 2.14
C VAL A 85 9.09 -1.06 3.11
N THR A 86 8.56 0.13 3.31
CA THR A 86 9.07 1.14 4.26
C THR A 86 8.04 1.46 5.32
N ASP A 87 8.51 1.61 6.56
CA ASP A 87 7.69 2.01 7.69
C ASP A 87 8.40 3.12 8.48
N ASN A 88 7.74 4.24 8.69
CA ASN A 88 8.30 5.38 9.41
C ASN A 88 8.34 5.19 10.94
N LEU A 89 7.90 4.04 11.45
CA LEU A 89 7.90 3.71 12.89
C LEU A 89 7.09 4.72 13.73
N GLY A 90 5.99 5.20 13.16
CA GLY A 90 5.09 6.15 13.83
C GLY A 90 5.63 7.58 13.90
N GLU A 91 6.63 7.92 13.09
CA GLU A 91 7.20 9.28 13.04
C GLU A 91 6.10 10.33 12.88
N TYR A 92 6.19 11.38 13.70
CA TYR A 92 5.29 12.53 13.67
C TYR A 92 6.02 13.83 14.04
N LEU A 93 5.46 14.94 13.59
CA LEU A 93 5.98 16.27 13.91
C LEU A 93 5.32 16.79 15.19
N PHE A 94 6.14 17.05 16.21
CA PHE A 94 5.72 17.71 17.44
C PHE A 94 6.39 19.10 17.54
N ASN A 95 5.60 20.14 17.42
CA ASN A 95 6.06 21.53 17.22
C ASN A 95 6.93 21.62 15.95
N THR A 96 8.24 21.67 16.05
CA THR A 96 9.18 21.73 14.92
C THR A 96 10.16 20.57 14.93
N ARG A 97 9.93 19.55 15.78
CA ARG A 97 10.80 18.37 15.92
C ARG A 97 10.09 17.13 15.43
N GLU A 98 10.78 16.37 14.61
CA GLU A 98 10.36 15.00 14.26
C GLU A 98 10.64 14.08 15.45
N LEU A 99 9.64 13.30 15.83
CA LEU A 99 9.72 12.28 16.88
C LEU A 99 9.34 10.94 16.28
N THR A 100 10.15 9.92 16.55
CA THR A 100 9.88 8.53 16.16
C THR A 100 9.64 7.74 17.44
N PRO A 101 8.37 7.43 17.77
CA PRO A 101 8.03 6.79 19.05
C PRO A 101 8.40 5.32 19.12
N LEU A 102 8.61 4.66 17.99
CA LEU A 102 8.87 3.23 17.93
C LEU A 102 10.29 2.94 17.46
N THR A 103 10.87 1.91 18.03
CA THR A 103 12.16 1.35 17.62
C THR A 103 11.94 -0.08 17.11
N TYR A 104 12.42 -0.38 15.91
CA TYR A 104 12.36 -1.74 15.37
C TYR A 104 13.20 -2.71 16.21
N ILE A 105 12.64 -3.88 16.52
CA ILE A 105 13.35 -4.96 17.22
C ILE A 105 14.05 -5.84 16.18
N PRO A 106 15.41 -5.85 16.14
CA PRO A 106 16.16 -6.59 15.13
C PRO A 106 15.86 -8.09 15.13
N GLY A 107 15.81 -8.68 13.92
CA GLY A 107 15.62 -10.13 13.75
C GLY A 107 14.17 -10.61 13.87
N THR A 108 13.21 -9.71 14.05
CA THR A 108 11.78 -10.07 14.21
C THR A 108 11.00 -10.15 12.90
N VAL A 109 11.57 -9.69 11.78
CA VAL A 109 10.90 -9.77 10.48
C VAL A 109 10.70 -11.23 10.07
N LYS A 110 9.44 -11.58 9.77
CA LYS A 110 9.04 -12.83 9.12
C LYS A 110 8.36 -12.51 7.80
N TYR A 111 8.64 -13.29 6.78
CA TYR A 111 8.13 -13.14 5.43
C TYR A 111 7.46 -14.42 4.98
N TYR A 112 6.18 -14.34 4.61
CA TYR A 112 5.38 -15.44 4.11
C TYR A 112 4.86 -15.10 2.71
N ALA A 113 5.03 -16.02 1.76
CA ALA A 113 4.42 -15.94 0.44
C ALA A 113 3.37 -17.05 0.31
N ASN A 114 2.13 -16.70 0.01
CA ASN A 114 0.99 -17.62 -0.01
C ASN A 114 0.90 -18.51 1.25
N GLY A 115 1.18 -17.93 2.42
CA GLY A 115 1.16 -18.62 3.70
C GLY A 115 2.39 -19.47 4.02
N ILE A 116 3.38 -19.55 3.13
CA ILE A 116 4.60 -20.34 3.33
C ILE A 116 5.74 -19.41 3.75
N LEU A 117 6.40 -19.73 4.89
CA LEU A 117 7.54 -18.99 5.39
C LEU A 117 8.70 -19.03 4.38
N GLN A 118 9.21 -17.85 4.06
CA GLN A 118 10.34 -17.64 3.17
C GLN A 118 11.62 -17.30 3.96
N ALA A 119 12.75 -17.26 3.26
CA ALA A 119 13.98 -16.74 3.83
C ALA A 119 13.79 -15.28 4.28
N THR A 120 14.44 -14.90 5.37
CA THR A 120 14.38 -13.53 5.89
C THR A 120 14.91 -12.56 4.84
N PRO A 121 14.14 -11.53 4.46
CA PRO A 121 14.58 -10.52 3.49
C PRO A 121 15.65 -9.60 4.09
N ALA A 122 16.27 -8.78 3.26
CA ALA A 122 17.20 -7.76 3.75
C ALA A 122 16.41 -6.65 4.48
N VAL A 123 16.90 -6.30 5.69
CA VAL A 123 16.24 -5.34 6.60
C VAL A 123 17.23 -4.27 7.01
N THR A 124 16.80 -3.01 6.88
CA THR A 124 17.49 -1.84 7.47
C THR A 124 16.63 -1.29 8.59
N ALA A 125 17.18 -1.23 9.79
CA ALA A 125 16.40 -0.95 11.01
C ALA A 125 15.75 0.44 11.07
N GLY A 126 16.34 1.41 10.38
CA GLY A 126 15.76 2.75 10.29
C GLY A 126 16.00 3.69 11.46
N PRO A 127 15.19 4.73 11.67
CA PRO A 127 14.00 5.14 10.89
C PRO A 127 14.35 5.70 9.49
N PRO A 128 13.57 5.39 8.43
CA PRO A 128 12.48 4.40 8.41
C PRO A 128 12.98 2.95 8.39
N LEU A 129 12.21 2.03 8.97
CA LEU A 129 12.42 0.60 8.76
C LEU A 129 12.22 0.29 7.28
N THR A 130 13.17 -0.40 6.66
CA THR A 130 13.12 -0.75 5.24
C THR A 130 13.35 -2.24 5.07
N ILE A 131 12.42 -2.92 4.39
CA ILE A 131 12.46 -4.35 4.07
C ILE A 131 12.48 -4.48 2.55
N THR A 132 13.51 -5.11 1.99
CA THR A 132 13.73 -5.16 0.53
C THR A 132 13.74 -6.58 -0.01
N GLY A 133 13.54 -6.73 -1.32
CA GLY A 133 13.63 -8.02 -2.01
C GLY A 133 12.38 -8.88 -1.86
N ILE A 134 11.23 -8.30 -1.56
CA ILE A 134 9.96 -9.01 -1.45
C ILE A 134 9.43 -9.35 -2.84
N THR A 135 8.97 -10.59 -3.01
CA THR A 135 8.27 -11.06 -4.22
C THR A 135 6.82 -11.38 -3.86
N VAL A 136 5.87 -10.75 -4.55
CA VAL A 136 4.44 -11.04 -4.41
C VAL A 136 4.01 -11.88 -5.62
N PRO A 137 3.63 -13.16 -5.42
CA PRO A 137 3.24 -14.03 -6.53
C PRO A 137 2.03 -13.50 -7.31
N ALA A 138 1.92 -13.91 -8.57
CA ALA A 138 0.73 -13.63 -9.38
C ALA A 138 -0.51 -14.25 -8.74
N GLY A 139 -1.60 -13.50 -8.63
CA GLY A 139 -2.84 -13.95 -7.98
C GLY A 139 -2.66 -14.39 -6.52
N GLY A 140 -1.57 -13.96 -5.87
CA GLY A 140 -1.17 -14.41 -4.55
C GLY A 140 -1.07 -13.28 -3.53
N ASN A 141 -0.51 -13.64 -2.37
CA ASN A 141 -0.33 -12.70 -1.27
C ASN A 141 1.00 -12.89 -0.57
N VAL A 142 1.40 -11.84 0.13
CA VAL A 142 2.53 -11.82 1.06
C VAL A 142 2.03 -11.33 2.41
N THR A 143 2.54 -11.94 3.47
CA THR A 143 2.40 -11.45 4.83
C THR A 143 3.80 -11.19 5.40
N LEU A 144 4.02 -9.97 5.86
CA LEU A 144 5.19 -9.60 6.65
C LEU A 144 4.77 -9.35 8.08
N THR A 145 5.53 -9.84 9.04
CA THR A 145 5.38 -9.49 10.45
C THR A 145 6.70 -8.98 11.00
N TYR A 146 6.65 -8.06 11.94
CA TYR A 146 7.81 -7.57 12.68
C TYR A 146 7.37 -6.97 14.01
N GLU A 147 8.32 -6.77 14.91
CA GLU A 147 8.09 -6.16 16.22
C GLU A 147 8.82 -4.84 16.35
N ALA A 148 8.21 -3.93 17.11
CA ALA A 148 8.77 -2.66 17.55
C ALA A 148 8.40 -2.41 19.01
N GLU A 149 9.18 -1.60 19.72
CA GLU A 149 8.95 -1.17 21.11
C GLU A 149 8.96 0.35 21.24
#